data_e11b560f7e48b31ac2a25f9453d8a4b8
#
_entry.id   e11b560f7e48b31ac2a25f9453d8a4b8
#
_cell.length_a   1.000
_cell.length_b   1.000
_cell.length_c   1.000
_cell.angle_alpha   90.00
_cell.angle_beta   90.00
_cell.angle_gamma   90.00
#
_symmetry.space_group_name_H-M   'P 1'
#
loop_
_entity.id
_entity.type
_entity.pdbx_description
1 polymer ?
#
loop_
_entity_poly.entity_id
_entity_poly.type
_entity_poly.pdbx_seq_one_letter_code
_entity_poly.pdbx_strand_id
1 'polypeptide(L)'
;MKLSERSRSDDARAKDFKPLKIIDERGRSCVLEALPNAILTVSREGAVEDANAAAESFFELGKPLLIGQKLERLLPFGSPLLTLIEHVRDRGAAINEYKVDLGRPGQEGDRRVDVHCAPLSEAEGLVLVVLQERTIADKIDRQLSHRGAVRSVSGLASMLAHEIKNPLSGIRGAAQLLETGLSDADRALTQLICEETDRIVRLVDRMEVFSDARPLKRERVNIHSVLDHVKRVAQTGFARRIRFVENYDPSLPPVYANRDQLIQAFLNLVKNAAEAVGDDAVDGEIELSTAFRPGVSLRAMGARSPVGLPLEFCVRDNGPGVPDDIAAHLFDPFVTTKSSGTGLGLALVAKIINDHGGIVECESLPRRTTFRILMPMYRAKALGKPAPGEEGRS
;
A
#
# COMPACT_ATOMS: atom_id res chain seq x y z
N MET A 1 16.87 31.26 65.85
CA MET A 1 16.81 32.54 65.11
C MET A 1 17.35 32.29 63.72
N LYS A 2 16.53 32.54 62.64
CA LYS A 2 16.75 32.29 61.21
C LYS A 2 16.22 30.92 60.66
N LEU A 3 14.93 30.84 60.56
CA LEU A 3 14.18 29.95 59.64
C LEU A 3 12.89 30.68 59.24
N SER A 4 12.96 31.67 58.35
CA SER A 4 11.79 32.34 57.79
C SER A 4 12.13 33.22 56.57
N GLU A 5 12.72 32.66 55.52
CA GLU A 5 12.93 33.38 54.26
C GLU A 5 13.09 32.43 53.07
N ARG A 6 12.21 31.44 52.91
CA ARG A 6 12.13 30.63 51.67
C ARG A 6 10.70 30.30 51.26
N SER A 7 9.76 31.20 51.46
CA SER A 7 8.35 30.97 51.10
C SER A 7 7.74 32.16 50.32
N ARG A 8 8.49 32.85 49.49
CA ARG A 8 7.95 33.98 48.70
C ARG A 8 8.38 33.99 47.20
N SER A 9 8.91 32.92 46.65
CA SER A 9 9.30 32.90 45.22
C SER A 9 8.54 31.91 44.32
N ASP A 10 7.60 31.12 44.85
CA ASP A 10 6.80 30.19 44.03
C ASP A 10 5.40 30.67 43.62
N ASP A 11 4.98 31.84 44.10
CA ASP A 11 3.65 32.41 43.83
C ASP A 11 3.57 33.32 42.59
N ALA A 12 4.67 33.49 41.85
CA ALA A 12 4.77 34.40 40.71
C ALA A 12 4.69 33.68 39.34
N ARG A 13 4.54 32.36 39.27
CA ARG A 13 4.40 31.59 38.00
C ARG A 13 3.01 31.03 37.69
N ALA A 14 2.03 31.32 38.52
CA ALA A 14 0.66 30.82 38.34
C ALA A 14 -0.31 31.87 37.75
N LYS A 15 0.16 32.87 37.03
CA LYS A 15 -0.71 33.87 36.39
C LYS A 15 -0.32 33.99 34.93
N ASP A 16 -0.88 33.15 34.09
CA ASP A 16 -1.27 33.40 32.69
C ASP A 16 -1.77 32.13 31.99
N PHE A 17 -2.45 31.26 32.72
CA PHE A 17 -3.31 30.28 32.03
C PHE A 17 -4.63 31.02 31.69
N LYS A 18 -4.68 31.66 30.50
CA LYS A 18 -5.96 32.03 29.92
C LYS A 18 -6.74 30.75 29.71
N PRO A 19 -7.93 30.55 30.33
CA PRO A 19 -8.76 29.39 30.02
C PRO A 19 -9.02 29.42 28.51
N LEU A 20 -8.76 28.27 27.85
CA LEU A 20 -9.18 28.05 26.48
C LEU A 20 -10.63 28.51 26.38
N LYS A 21 -10.91 29.50 25.51
CA LYS A 21 -12.28 29.91 25.20
C LYS A 21 -13.03 28.62 24.85
N ILE A 22 -14.03 28.28 25.67
CA ILE A 22 -14.99 27.21 25.35
C ILE A 22 -15.51 27.57 23.96
N ILE A 23 -15.26 26.69 22.99
CA ILE A 23 -15.71 26.86 21.62
C ILE A 23 -17.23 26.94 21.71
N ASP A 24 -17.85 28.06 21.28
CA ASP A 24 -19.28 28.22 21.23
C ASP A 24 -19.94 27.21 20.25
N GLU A 25 -21.25 27.12 20.22
CA GLU A 25 -21.96 26.17 19.35
C GLU A 25 -21.55 26.31 17.88
N ARG A 26 -21.29 27.53 17.41
CA ARG A 26 -20.80 27.81 16.06
C ARG A 26 -19.39 27.25 15.84
N GLY A 27 -18.51 27.39 16.82
CA GLY A 27 -17.15 26.85 16.74
C GLY A 27 -17.12 25.32 16.78
N ARG A 28 -18.02 24.67 17.54
CA ARG A 28 -18.17 23.20 17.55
C ARG A 28 -18.64 22.68 16.19
N SER A 29 -19.62 23.35 15.57
CA SER A 29 -20.08 23.02 14.22
C SER A 29 -18.96 23.16 13.19
N CYS A 30 -18.18 24.23 13.22
CA CYS A 30 -17.04 24.42 12.32
C CYS A 30 -15.96 23.34 12.48
N VAL A 31 -15.69 22.85 13.68
CA VAL A 31 -14.71 21.77 13.91
C VAL A 31 -15.20 20.47 13.29
N LEU A 32 -16.45 20.09 13.49
CA LEU A 32 -17.03 18.87 12.89
C LEU A 32 -17.04 18.93 11.37
N GLU A 33 -17.38 20.10 10.80
CA GLU A 33 -17.37 20.31 9.34
C GLU A 33 -15.95 20.21 8.74
N ALA A 34 -14.92 20.59 9.50
CA ALA A 34 -13.53 20.56 9.05
C ALA A 34 -12.86 19.19 9.17
N LEU A 35 -13.49 18.22 9.83
CA LEU A 35 -12.92 16.87 9.99
C LEU A 35 -12.97 16.10 8.66
N PRO A 36 -11.86 15.42 8.29
CA PRO A 36 -11.80 14.71 7.01
C PRO A 36 -12.56 13.39 6.98
N ASN A 37 -12.98 12.89 8.14
CA ASN A 37 -13.75 11.66 8.27
C ASN A 37 -15.24 11.95 8.10
N ALA A 38 -15.96 11.05 7.43
CA ALA A 38 -17.41 11.16 7.34
C ALA A 38 -18.04 10.91 8.72
N ILE A 39 -18.76 11.91 9.23
CA ILE A 39 -19.39 11.86 10.55
C ILE A 39 -20.89 12.03 10.37
N LEU A 40 -21.65 11.12 10.98
CA LEU A 40 -23.10 11.10 10.99
C LEU A 40 -23.61 10.96 12.42
N THR A 41 -24.75 11.57 12.72
CA THR A 41 -25.57 11.21 13.88
C THR A 41 -26.82 10.49 13.41
N VAL A 42 -27.14 9.36 14.05
CA VAL A 42 -28.24 8.48 13.65
C VAL A 42 -29.23 8.35 14.81
N SER A 43 -30.49 8.69 14.55
CA SER A 43 -31.57 8.61 15.53
C SER A 43 -31.96 7.18 15.86
N ARG A 44 -32.80 7.00 16.89
CA ARG A 44 -33.32 5.68 17.30
C ARG A 44 -34.07 4.96 16.18
N GLU A 45 -34.73 5.71 15.30
CA GLU A 45 -35.48 5.22 14.14
C GLU A 45 -34.55 4.87 12.94
N GLY A 46 -33.24 5.06 13.07
CA GLY A 46 -32.26 4.83 12.02
C GLY A 46 -32.17 5.96 10.98
N ALA A 47 -32.76 7.14 11.27
CA ALA A 47 -32.66 8.30 10.40
C ALA A 47 -31.39 9.11 10.69
N VAL A 48 -30.78 9.67 9.66
CA VAL A 48 -29.64 10.60 9.78
C VAL A 48 -30.16 11.94 10.31
N GLU A 49 -29.67 12.40 11.47
CA GLU A 49 -30.05 13.68 12.06
C GLU A 49 -29.04 14.79 11.76
N ASP A 50 -27.77 14.47 11.67
CA ASP A 50 -26.73 15.42 11.25
C ASP A 50 -25.63 14.72 10.48
N ALA A 51 -24.93 15.48 9.62
CA ALA A 51 -23.85 15.02 8.79
C ALA A 51 -22.87 16.16 8.53
N ASN A 52 -21.55 15.87 8.48
CA ASN A 52 -20.55 16.85 8.10
C ASN A 52 -20.26 16.83 6.58
N ALA A 53 -19.47 17.79 6.09
CA ALA A 53 -19.10 17.90 4.68
C ALA A 53 -18.40 16.65 4.13
N ALA A 54 -17.63 15.93 4.95
CA ALA A 54 -17.01 14.68 4.56
C ALA A 54 -18.04 13.56 4.35
N ALA A 55 -19.13 13.54 5.12
CA ALA A 55 -20.23 12.60 4.93
C ALA A 55 -21.02 12.90 3.65
N GLU A 56 -21.22 14.17 3.27
CA GLU A 56 -21.80 14.53 1.98
C GLU A 56 -20.98 13.95 0.81
N SER A 57 -19.66 14.10 0.89
CA SER A 57 -18.73 13.53 -0.10
C SER A 57 -18.75 12.00 -0.10
N PHE A 58 -18.88 11.39 1.10
CA PHE A 58 -18.92 9.94 1.27
C PHE A 58 -20.17 9.34 0.62
N PHE A 59 -21.34 9.89 0.86
CA PHE A 59 -22.59 9.38 0.30
C PHE A 59 -22.93 9.96 -1.07
N GLU A 60 -22.16 10.94 -1.56
CA GLU A 60 -22.41 11.68 -2.81
C GLU A 60 -23.79 12.38 -2.81
N LEU A 61 -24.25 12.77 -1.63
CA LEU A 61 -25.53 13.44 -1.40
C LEU A 61 -25.30 14.69 -0.56
N GLY A 62 -25.94 15.79 -0.94
CA GLY A 62 -25.91 17.01 -0.13
C GLY A 62 -26.61 16.83 1.23
N LYS A 63 -26.15 17.55 2.26
CA LYS A 63 -26.68 17.51 3.63
C LYS A 63 -28.20 17.56 3.71
N PRO A 64 -28.89 18.44 2.94
CA PRO A 64 -30.37 18.50 2.95
C PRO A 64 -31.06 17.21 2.49
N LEU A 65 -30.37 16.39 1.67
CA LEU A 65 -30.87 15.13 1.18
C LEU A 65 -30.50 13.97 2.09
N LEU A 66 -29.42 14.11 2.89
CA LEU A 66 -28.99 13.11 3.87
C LEU A 66 -29.85 13.15 5.14
N ILE A 67 -30.14 14.36 5.63
CA ILE A 67 -30.90 14.53 6.86
C ILE A 67 -32.34 14.01 6.69
N GLY A 68 -32.78 13.21 7.66
CA GLY A 68 -34.10 12.55 7.65
C GLY A 68 -34.13 11.25 6.82
N GLN A 69 -33.12 10.94 6.06
CA GLN A 69 -33.05 9.65 5.34
C GLN A 69 -32.74 8.52 6.31
N LYS A 70 -33.41 7.39 6.14
CA LYS A 70 -33.03 6.16 6.84
C LYS A 70 -31.71 5.62 6.31
N LEU A 71 -30.79 5.31 7.19
CA LEU A 71 -29.47 4.78 6.84
C LEU A 71 -29.55 3.47 6.03
N GLU A 72 -30.60 2.67 6.26
CA GLU A 72 -30.89 1.45 5.47
C GLU A 72 -31.08 1.71 3.97
N ARG A 73 -31.48 2.93 3.58
CA ARG A 73 -31.63 3.30 2.16
C ARG A 73 -30.36 3.81 1.52
N LEU A 74 -29.40 4.22 2.35
CA LEU A 74 -28.11 4.73 1.93
C LEU A 74 -27.06 3.64 1.80
N LEU A 75 -27.34 2.46 2.36
CA LEU A 75 -26.42 1.31 2.43
C LEU A 75 -27.00 0.10 1.67
N PRO A 76 -26.15 -0.85 1.24
CA PRO A 76 -26.62 -2.11 0.70
C PRO A 76 -27.43 -2.90 1.72
N PHE A 77 -28.33 -3.74 1.21
CA PHE A 77 -29.10 -4.65 2.07
C PHE A 77 -28.19 -5.56 2.88
N GLY A 78 -28.41 -5.65 4.19
CA GLY A 78 -27.56 -6.45 5.08
C GLY A 78 -26.23 -5.83 5.45
N SER A 79 -26.07 -4.50 5.29
CA SER A 79 -24.85 -3.80 5.66
C SER A 79 -24.47 -4.03 7.14
N PRO A 80 -23.23 -4.43 7.44
CA PRO A 80 -22.75 -4.64 8.81
C PRO A 80 -22.90 -3.40 9.70
N LEU A 81 -22.89 -2.19 9.14
CA LEU A 81 -23.02 -0.94 9.89
C LEU A 81 -24.34 -0.85 10.66
N LEU A 82 -25.42 -1.37 10.10
CA LEU A 82 -26.73 -1.35 10.78
C LEU A 82 -26.70 -2.20 12.04
N THR A 83 -26.11 -3.39 11.98
CA THR A 83 -25.92 -4.29 13.12
C THR A 83 -25.03 -3.68 14.20
N LEU A 84 -23.97 -2.94 13.78
CA LEU A 84 -23.06 -2.25 14.70
C LEU A 84 -23.80 -1.15 15.49
N ILE A 85 -24.64 -0.36 14.83
CA ILE A 85 -25.45 0.69 15.47
C ILE A 85 -26.41 0.08 16.50
N GLU A 86 -27.06 -1.05 16.19
CA GLU A 86 -27.92 -1.76 17.13
C GLU A 86 -27.12 -2.26 18.34
N HIS A 87 -25.96 -2.87 18.13
CA HIS A 87 -25.09 -3.33 19.22
C HIS A 87 -24.62 -2.18 20.12
N VAL A 88 -24.32 -1.00 19.57
CA VAL A 88 -23.95 0.19 20.36
C VAL A 88 -25.12 0.63 21.23
N ARG A 89 -26.35 0.60 20.72
CA ARG A 89 -27.57 0.94 21.47
C ARG A 89 -27.82 -0.05 22.63
N ASP A 90 -27.70 -1.35 22.35
CA ASP A 90 -27.97 -2.39 23.33
C ASP A 90 -26.91 -2.43 24.45
N ARG A 91 -25.65 -2.16 24.12
CA ARG A 91 -24.53 -2.23 25.07
C ARG A 91 -24.22 -0.92 25.75
N GLY A 92 -24.68 0.21 25.22
CA GLY A 92 -24.35 1.55 25.72
C GLY A 92 -22.84 1.87 25.67
N ALA A 93 -22.08 1.17 24.85
CA ALA A 93 -20.62 1.29 24.74
C ALA A 93 -20.19 1.53 23.30
N ALA A 94 -19.11 2.29 23.11
CA ALA A 94 -18.54 2.52 21.79
C ALA A 94 -17.98 1.21 21.20
N ILE A 95 -18.21 1.01 19.91
CA ILE A 95 -17.72 -0.14 19.13
C ILE A 95 -16.88 0.40 17.97
N ASN A 96 -15.71 -0.22 17.80
CA ASN A 96 -14.83 0.06 16.68
C ASN A 96 -14.69 -1.21 15.86
N GLU A 97 -15.00 -1.14 14.58
CA GLU A 97 -14.84 -2.27 13.68
C GLU A 97 -14.03 -1.84 12.45
N TYR A 98 -13.09 -2.66 12.06
CA TYR A 98 -12.13 -2.36 11.02
C TYR A 98 -12.43 -3.18 9.76
N LYS A 99 -12.18 -2.59 8.58
CA LYS A 99 -12.34 -3.24 7.27
C LYS A 99 -13.81 -3.62 6.97
N VAL A 100 -14.77 -2.85 7.44
CA VAL A 100 -16.18 -3.06 7.15
C VAL A 100 -16.45 -2.71 5.69
N ASP A 101 -17.05 -3.62 4.94
CA ASP A 101 -17.47 -3.36 3.58
C ASP A 101 -18.84 -2.65 3.58
N LEU A 102 -18.83 -1.41 3.14
CA LEU A 102 -20.03 -0.58 3.03
C LEU A 102 -20.47 -0.37 1.59
N GLY A 103 -20.25 -1.31 0.67
CA GLY A 103 -20.61 -1.21 -0.76
C GLY A 103 -21.63 -0.11 -1.12
N ARG A 104 -21.79 0.21 -2.38
CA ARG A 104 -22.81 1.19 -2.82
C ARG A 104 -24.04 0.46 -3.34
N PRO A 105 -25.27 0.93 -3.05
CA PRO A 105 -26.47 0.40 -3.70
C PRO A 105 -26.36 0.57 -5.21
N GLY A 106 -26.35 -0.53 -5.95
CA GLY A 106 -26.34 -0.53 -7.42
C GLY A 106 -24.99 -0.33 -8.10
N GLN A 107 -23.87 -0.29 -7.37
CA GLN A 107 -22.51 -0.29 -7.93
C GLN A 107 -21.71 -1.46 -7.37
N GLU A 108 -21.12 -2.27 -8.26
CA GLU A 108 -20.09 -3.25 -7.87
C GLU A 108 -18.79 -2.52 -7.53
N GLY A 109 -18.57 -2.24 -6.25
CA GLY A 109 -17.36 -1.61 -5.73
C GLY A 109 -17.23 -1.92 -4.25
N ASP A 110 -16.11 -2.55 -3.87
CA ASP A 110 -15.72 -2.84 -2.48
C ASP A 110 -15.27 -1.52 -1.81
N ARG A 111 -16.07 -1.00 -0.87
CA ARG A 111 -15.75 0.22 -0.12
C ARG A 111 -15.46 -0.13 1.33
N ARG A 112 -14.21 -0.48 1.61
CA ARG A 112 -13.76 -0.83 2.96
C ARG A 112 -13.48 0.42 3.78
N VAL A 113 -14.16 0.54 4.90
CA VAL A 113 -14.01 1.61 5.86
C VAL A 113 -13.74 1.07 7.25
N ASP A 114 -13.04 1.84 8.05
CA ASP A 114 -13.00 1.62 9.49
C ASP A 114 -14.18 2.39 10.10
N VAL A 115 -14.99 1.72 10.90
CA VAL A 115 -16.23 2.22 11.48
C VAL A 115 -16.04 2.42 12.97
N HIS A 116 -16.33 3.61 13.48
CA HIS A 116 -16.40 3.89 14.90
C HIS A 116 -17.81 4.35 15.23
N CYS A 117 -18.51 3.60 16.06
CA CYS A 117 -19.84 3.95 16.54
C CYS A 117 -19.78 4.18 18.05
N ALA A 118 -20.39 5.29 18.51
CA ALA A 118 -20.44 5.64 19.91
C ALA A 118 -21.83 6.18 20.30
N PRO A 119 -22.37 5.84 21.49
CA PRO A 119 -23.60 6.46 21.98
C PRO A 119 -23.34 7.92 22.34
N LEU A 120 -24.24 8.81 22.01
CA LEU A 120 -24.23 10.21 22.48
C LEU A 120 -24.95 10.24 23.83
N SER A 121 -24.21 10.56 24.90
CA SER A 121 -24.70 10.48 26.30
C SER A 121 -25.81 11.45 26.68
N GLU A 122 -26.01 12.52 25.88
CA GLU A 122 -26.98 13.57 26.17
C GLU A 122 -28.33 13.39 25.46
N ALA A 123 -28.47 12.46 24.52
CA ALA A 123 -29.68 12.20 23.78
C ALA A 123 -29.98 10.71 23.68
N GLU A 124 -31.05 10.26 24.33
CA GLU A 124 -31.46 8.86 24.33
C GLU A 124 -31.63 8.31 22.91
N GLY A 125 -30.80 7.29 22.59
CA GLY A 125 -30.88 6.54 21.35
C GLY A 125 -30.10 7.11 20.15
N LEU A 126 -29.47 8.29 20.26
CA LEU A 126 -28.58 8.82 19.23
C LEU A 126 -27.25 8.10 19.23
N VAL A 127 -26.78 7.72 18.03
CA VAL A 127 -25.49 7.09 17.82
C VAL A 127 -24.65 7.96 16.89
N LEU A 128 -23.44 8.29 17.33
CA LEU A 128 -22.41 8.89 16.49
C LEU A 128 -21.77 7.81 15.66
N VAL A 129 -21.72 8.00 14.36
CA VAL A 129 -21.06 7.12 13.40
C VAL A 129 -19.94 7.89 12.71
N VAL A 130 -18.74 7.39 12.81
CA VAL A 130 -17.56 7.91 12.09
C VAL A 130 -17.10 6.85 11.11
N LEU A 131 -17.11 7.21 9.84
CA LEU A 131 -16.65 6.35 8.75
C LEU A 131 -15.31 6.90 8.26
N GLN A 132 -14.28 6.13 8.44
CA GLN A 132 -12.95 6.47 7.97
C GLN A 132 -12.63 5.62 6.75
N GLU A 133 -12.67 6.24 5.57
CA GLU A 133 -12.12 5.57 4.39
C GLU A 133 -10.64 5.36 4.62
N ARG A 134 -10.18 4.14 4.39
CA ARG A 134 -8.75 3.86 4.37
C ARG A 134 -8.15 4.56 3.16
N THR A 135 -7.75 5.81 3.38
CA THR A 135 -7.04 6.58 2.38
C THR A 135 -5.69 5.91 2.07
N ILE A 136 -5.25 6.12 0.85
CA ILE A 136 -3.90 5.75 0.39
C ILE A 136 -2.82 6.21 1.40
N ALA A 137 -3.08 7.28 2.16
CA ALA A 137 -2.17 7.80 3.18
C ALA A 137 -1.94 6.83 4.37
N ASP A 138 -2.97 6.17 4.88
CA ASP A 138 -2.84 5.19 5.98
C ASP A 138 -2.13 3.91 5.53
N LYS A 139 -2.34 3.54 4.27
CA LYS A 139 -1.60 2.43 3.63
C LYS A 139 -0.12 2.78 3.42
N ILE A 140 0.17 4.05 3.12
CA ILE A 140 1.51 4.60 2.96
C ILE A 140 2.30 4.58 4.27
N ASP A 141 1.69 4.92 5.39
CA ASP A 141 2.36 4.99 6.69
C ASP A 141 2.84 3.59 7.14
N ARG A 142 2.06 2.55 6.82
CA ARG A 142 2.49 1.15 7.00
C ARG A 142 3.64 0.76 6.07
N GLN A 143 3.61 1.16 4.80
CA GLN A 143 4.73 0.91 3.88
C GLN A 143 6.01 1.67 4.28
N LEU A 144 5.88 2.85 4.90
CA LEU A 144 7.04 3.57 5.45
C LEU A 144 7.69 2.83 6.63
N SER A 145 6.90 2.14 7.44
CA SER A 145 7.40 1.26 8.51
C SER A 145 8.15 0.05 7.94
N HIS A 146 7.67 -0.53 6.84
CA HIS A 146 8.36 -1.61 6.11
C HIS A 146 9.68 -1.16 5.46
N ARG A 147 9.83 0.15 5.12
CA ARG A 147 11.11 0.70 4.62
C ARG A 147 12.27 0.54 5.61
N GLY A 148 12.00 0.56 6.90
CA GLY A 148 13.00 0.32 7.95
C GLY A 148 13.54 -1.12 7.91
N ALA A 149 12.66 -2.10 7.82
CA ALA A 149 13.00 -3.52 7.76
C ALA A 149 13.80 -3.86 6.48
N VAL A 150 13.34 -3.38 5.33
CA VAL A 150 14.02 -3.60 4.03
C VAL A 150 15.42 -2.97 4.02
N ARG A 151 15.61 -1.75 4.59
CA ARG A 151 16.94 -1.12 4.66
C ARG A 151 17.91 -1.86 5.57
N SER A 152 17.45 -2.39 6.70
CA SER A 152 18.30 -3.18 7.61
C SER A 152 18.76 -4.50 6.99
N VAL A 153 17.86 -5.16 6.24
CA VAL A 153 18.20 -6.36 5.46
C VAL A 153 19.14 -6.03 4.30
N SER A 154 18.97 -4.90 3.64
CA SER A 154 19.78 -4.50 2.49
C SER A 154 21.26 -4.27 2.82
N GLY A 155 21.56 -3.63 3.96
CA GLY A 155 22.95 -3.33 4.34
C GLY A 155 23.76 -4.58 4.70
N LEU A 156 23.13 -5.58 5.31
CA LEU A 156 23.73 -6.86 5.68
C LEU A 156 23.78 -7.84 4.51
N ALA A 157 22.80 -7.78 3.60
CA ALA A 157 22.65 -8.74 2.50
C ALA A 157 23.82 -8.74 1.53
N SER A 158 24.39 -7.57 1.20
CA SER A 158 25.54 -7.50 0.26
C SER A 158 26.81 -8.10 0.83
N MET A 159 27.12 -7.78 2.08
CA MET A 159 28.32 -8.31 2.76
C MET A 159 28.18 -9.82 2.95
N LEU A 160 27.03 -10.28 3.46
CA LEU A 160 26.75 -11.70 3.67
C LEU A 160 26.70 -12.49 2.34
N ALA A 161 26.21 -11.89 1.25
CA ALA A 161 26.14 -12.56 -0.04
C ALA A 161 27.53 -12.98 -0.53
N HIS A 162 28.52 -12.09 -0.49
CA HIS A 162 29.90 -12.41 -0.86
C HIS A 162 30.51 -13.42 0.08
N GLU A 163 30.29 -13.31 1.38
CA GLU A 163 30.84 -14.23 2.38
C GLU A 163 30.19 -15.62 2.33
N ILE A 164 28.96 -15.75 1.87
CA ILE A 164 28.28 -17.04 1.69
C ILE A 164 28.66 -17.68 0.34
N LYS A 165 28.76 -16.88 -0.73
CA LYS A 165 29.17 -17.42 -2.06
C LYS A 165 30.54 -18.04 -2.06
N ASN A 166 31.48 -17.52 -1.27
CA ASN A 166 32.86 -18.04 -1.20
C ASN A 166 32.92 -19.51 -0.70
N PRO A 167 32.38 -19.88 0.49
CA PRO A 167 32.36 -21.25 0.94
C PRO A 167 31.55 -22.17 0.03
N LEU A 168 30.43 -21.68 -0.55
CA LEU A 168 29.60 -22.45 -1.49
C LEU A 168 30.42 -22.81 -2.76
N SER A 169 31.21 -21.88 -3.27
CA SER A 169 32.11 -22.14 -4.42
C SER A 169 33.15 -23.21 -4.08
N GLY A 170 33.66 -23.20 -2.84
CA GLY A 170 34.57 -24.25 -2.34
C GLY A 170 33.89 -25.61 -2.25
N ILE A 171 32.69 -25.69 -1.70
CA ILE A 171 31.91 -26.94 -1.58
C ILE A 171 31.61 -27.51 -2.96
N ARG A 172 31.16 -26.68 -3.90
CA ARG A 172 30.89 -27.06 -5.29
C ARG A 172 32.15 -27.59 -5.98
N GLY A 173 33.29 -26.88 -5.84
CA GLY A 173 34.54 -27.28 -6.42
C GLY A 173 35.04 -28.63 -5.87
N ALA A 174 34.90 -28.85 -4.56
CA ALA A 174 35.23 -30.13 -3.93
C ALA A 174 34.33 -31.26 -4.43
N ALA A 175 33.01 -31.05 -4.55
CA ALA A 175 32.10 -32.04 -5.09
C ALA A 175 32.42 -32.40 -6.54
N GLN A 176 32.75 -31.43 -7.38
CA GLN A 176 33.16 -31.65 -8.78
C GLN A 176 34.48 -32.43 -8.91
N LEU A 177 35.45 -32.17 -8.02
CA LEU A 177 36.71 -32.92 -8.01
C LEU A 177 36.49 -34.38 -7.58
N LEU A 178 35.64 -34.63 -6.62
CA LEU A 178 35.27 -35.98 -6.19
C LEU A 178 34.56 -36.78 -7.30
N GLU A 179 33.78 -36.14 -8.16
CA GLU A 179 33.00 -36.78 -9.21
C GLU A 179 33.85 -37.57 -10.21
N THR A 180 35.14 -37.21 -10.39
CA THR A 180 36.07 -37.79 -11.38
C THR A 180 36.49 -39.21 -11.08
N GLY A 181 36.19 -39.78 -9.91
CA GLY A 181 36.64 -41.13 -9.53
C GLY A 181 35.59 -42.03 -8.87
N LEU A 182 34.33 -41.60 -8.86
CA LEU A 182 33.27 -42.26 -8.11
C LEU A 182 32.43 -43.25 -8.92
N SER A 183 31.80 -44.18 -8.21
CA SER A 183 30.74 -45.04 -8.76
C SER A 183 29.51 -44.23 -9.17
N ASP A 184 28.64 -44.78 -10.04
CA ASP A 184 27.43 -44.05 -10.50
C ASP A 184 26.50 -43.67 -9.35
N ALA A 185 26.43 -44.48 -8.29
CA ALA A 185 25.62 -44.15 -7.10
C ALA A 185 26.20 -42.97 -6.30
N ASP A 186 27.52 -42.91 -6.14
CA ASP A 186 28.18 -41.82 -5.42
C ASP A 186 28.23 -40.54 -6.26
N ARG A 187 28.24 -40.66 -7.60
CA ARG A 187 28.15 -39.54 -8.53
C ARG A 187 26.78 -38.81 -8.39
N ALA A 188 25.70 -39.54 -8.15
CA ALA A 188 24.38 -38.93 -7.89
C ALA A 188 24.40 -38.06 -6.63
N LEU A 189 25.17 -38.41 -5.60
CA LEU A 189 25.31 -37.59 -4.38
C LEU A 189 26.13 -36.31 -4.63
N THR A 190 27.21 -36.39 -5.40
CA THR A 190 28.00 -35.19 -5.74
C THR A 190 27.23 -34.23 -6.63
N GLN A 191 26.42 -34.73 -7.56
CA GLN A 191 25.53 -33.94 -8.39
C GLN A 191 24.47 -33.23 -7.52
N LEU A 192 23.86 -33.94 -6.56
CA LEU A 192 22.90 -33.33 -5.63
C LEU A 192 23.57 -32.21 -4.82
N ILE A 193 24.80 -32.38 -4.34
CA ILE A 193 25.55 -31.33 -3.64
C ILE A 193 25.75 -30.10 -4.53
N CYS A 194 26.11 -30.31 -5.80
CA CYS A 194 26.27 -29.21 -6.75
C CYS A 194 24.97 -28.49 -7.02
N GLU A 195 23.85 -29.21 -7.22
CA GLU A 195 22.53 -28.65 -7.47
C GLU A 195 22.03 -27.83 -6.28
N GLU A 196 22.15 -28.32 -5.06
CA GLU A 196 21.76 -27.61 -3.85
C GLU A 196 22.67 -26.40 -3.59
N THR A 197 23.97 -26.52 -3.86
CA THR A 197 24.88 -25.37 -3.77
C THR A 197 24.51 -24.28 -4.74
N ASP A 198 24.21 -24.63 -6.00
CA ASP A 198 23.74 -23.70 -7.02
C ASP A 198 22.37 -23.08 -6.65
N ARG A 199 21.50 -23.84 -6.00
CA ARG A 199 20.22 -23.36 -5.48
C ARG A 199 20.42 -22.29 -4.40
N ILE A 200 21.33 -22.52 -3.45
CA ILE A 200 21.66 -21.55 -2.39
C ILE A 200 22.31 -20.30 -3.00
N VAL A 201 23.23 -20.44 -3.96
CA VAL A 201 23.81 -19.27 -4.67
C VAL A 201 22.73 -18.43 -5.32
N ARG A 202 21.78 -19.05 -6.03
CA ARG A 202 20.64 -18.31 -6.63
C ARG A 202 19.77 -17.60 -5.60
N LEU A 203 19.59 -18.13 -4.40
CA LEU A 203 18.88 -17.45 -3.31
C LEU A 203 19.66 -16.24 -2.81
N VAL A 204 20.96 -16.38 -2.63
CA VAL A 204 21.87 -15.31 -2.21
C VAL A 204 21.93 -14.19 -3.27
N ASP A 205 22.00 -14.53 -4.57
CA ASP A 205 21.95 -13.56 -5.67
C ASP A 205 20.68 -12.72 -5.65
N ARG A 206 19.53 -13.34 -5.35
CA ARG A 206 18.26 -12.61 -5.20
C ARG A 206 18.26 -11.66 -4.00
N MET A 207 18.96 -12.00 -2.92
CA MET A 207 19.12 -11.11 -1.77
C MET A 207 20.04 -9.91 -2.12
N GLU A 208 21.05 -10.10 -2.95
CA GLU A 208 21.97 -9.05 -3.36
C GLU A 208 21.28 -7.90 -4.12
N VAL A 209 20.20 -8.19 -4.86
CA VAL A 209 19.37 -7.17 -5.53
C VAL A 209 18.75 -6.18 -4.55
N PHE A 210 18.53 -6.59 -3.28
CA PHE A 210 18.05 -5.66 -2.25
C PHE A 210 19.11 -4.69 -1.77
N SER A 211 20.38 -5.03 -1.90
CA SER A 211 21.50 -4.23 -1.38
C SER A 211 22.10 -3.26 -2.39
N ASP A 212 21.69 -3.35 -3.67
CA ASP A 212 22.24 -2.48 -4.71
C ASP A 212 21.84 -1.01 -4.45
N ALA A 213 22.78 -0.24 -3.88
CA ALA A 213 22.66 1.18 -3.59
C ALA A 213 23.20 2.08 -4.70
N ARG A 214 23.56 1.51 -5.86
CA ARG A 214 24.08 2.30 -6.98
C ARG A 214 23.05 3.31 -7.45
N PRO A 215 23.46 4.53 -7.87
CA PRO A 215 22.54 5.53 -8.40
C PRO A 215 21.75 4.97 -9.59
N LEU A 216 20.42 4.99 -9.48
CA LEU A 216 19.54 4.52 -10.54
C LEU A 216 19.67 5.42 -11.76
N LYS A 217 20.09 4.86 -12.89
CA LYS A 217 20.00 5.53 -14.18
C LYS A 217 18.53 5.54 -14.61
N ARG A 218 17.88 6.69 -14.47
CA ARG A 218 16.47 6.89 -14.83
C ARG A 218 16.36 7.61 -16.15
N GLU A 219 15.36 7.24 -16.93
CA GLU A 219 15.03 7.84 -18.23
C GLU A 219 13.52 8.02 -18.38
N ARG A 220 13.10 8.64 -19.46
CA ARG A 220 11.68 8.77 -19.81
C ARG A 220 11.19 7.44 -20.37
N VAL A 221 10.36 6.75 -19.64
CA VAL A 221 9.84 5.42 -19.98
C VAL A 221 8.35 5.51 -20.29
N ASN A 222 7.95 5.01 -21.46
CA ASN A 222 6.55 4.76 -21.77
C ASN A 222 6.15 3.42 -21.09
N ILE A 223 5.23 3.48 -20.13
CA ILE A 223 4.82 2.31 -19.36
C ILE A 223 4.16 1.24 -20.23
N HIS A 224 3.39 1.62 -21.26
CA HIS A 224 2.73 0.67 -22.14
C HIS A 224 3.77 -0.22 -22.85
N SER A 225 4.91 0.35 -23.26
CA SER A 225 6.00 -0.45 -23.86
C SER A 225 6.62 -1.47 -22.89
N VAL A 226 6.60 -1.17 -21.59
CA VAL A 226 7.05 -2.10 -20.53
C VAL A 226 6.03 -3.20 -20.35
N LEU A 227 4.74 -2.85 -20.22
CA LEU A 227 3.66 -3.82 -20.03
C LEU A 227 3.52 -4.76 -21.24
N ASP A 228 3.63 -4.25 -22.46
CA ASP A 228 3.63 -5.06 -23.69
C ASP A 228 4.79 -6.03 -23.75
N HIS A 229 5.97 -5.60 -23.29
CA HIS A 229 7.13 -6.48 -23.20
C HIS A 229 6.91 -7.60 -22.19
N VAL A 230 6.42 -7.25 -21.00
CA VAL A 230 6.09 -8.20 -19.92
C VAL A 230 5.05 -9.22 -20.37
N LYS A 231 3.96 -8.77 -21.01
CA LYS A 231 2.93 -9.63 -21.57
C LYS A 231 3.50 -10.64 -22.57
N ARG A 232 4.31 -10.17 -23.54
CA ARG A 232 4.95 -11.06 -24.53
C ARG A 232 5.82 -12.13 -23.87
N VAL A 233 6.66 -11.74 -22.90
CA VAL A 233 7.50 -12.68 -22.16
C VAL A 233 6.64 -13.69 -21.40
N ALA A 234 5.58 -13.25 -20.72
CA ALA A 234 4.70 -14.14 -19.99
C ALA A 234 3.98 -15.13 -20.89
N GLN A 235 3.42 -14.66 -22.01
CA GLN A 235 2.68 -15.50 -22.98
C GLN A 235 3.57 -16.54 -23.70
N THR A 236 4.83 -16.21 -23.92
CA THR A 236 5.78 -17.17 -24.51
C THR A 236 6.36 -18.14 -23.46
N GLY A 237 6.31 -17.78 -22.20
CA GLY A 237 6.87 -18.55 -21.08
C GLY A 237 5.83 -19.22 -20.19
N PHE A 238 5.63 -18.66 -19.02
CA PHE A 238 4.90 -19.24 -17.89
C PHE A 238 3.37 -19.01 -17.89
N ALA A 239 2.82 -18.13 -18.76
CA ALA A 239 1.41 -17.81 -18.80
C ALA A 239 0.78 -18.07 -20.18
N ARG A 240 1.17 -19.17 -20.84
CA ARG A 240 0.76 -19.51 -22.23
C ARG A 240 -0.74 -19.75 -22.36
N ARG A 241 -1.38 -20.27 -21.32
CA ARG A 241 -2.80 -20.65 -21.31
C ARG A 241 -3.70 -19.59 -20.69
N ILE A 242 -3.13 -18.52 -20.16
CA ILE A 242 -3.86 -17.47 -19.45
C ILE A 242 -4.24 -16.37 -20.45
N ARG A 243 -5.50 -15.94 -20.39
CA ARG A 243 -5.99 -14.82 -21.19
C ARG A 243 -5.48 -13.50 -20.62
N PHE A 244 -4.89 -12.66 -21.47
CA PHE A 244 -4.51 -11.30 -21.10
C PHE A 244 -5.57 -10.31 -21.61
N VAL A 245 -6.02 -9.42 -20.71
CA VAL A 245 -6.89 -8.30 -21.02
C VAL A 245 -6.11 -7.01 -20.82
N GLU A 246 -6.18 -6.11 -21.78
CA GLU A 246 -5.48 -4.81 -21.73
C GLU A 246 -6.51 -3.68 -21.68
N ASN A 247 -6.37 -2.84 -20.66
CA ASN A 247 -7.20 -1.66 -20.47
C ASN A 247 -6.30 -0.44 -20.20
N TYR A 248 -5.73 0.07 -21.28
CA TYR A 248 -4.72 1.13 -21.20
C TYR A 248 -5.32 2.51 -21.51
N ASP A 249 -4.98 3.49 -20.67
CA ASP A 249 -5.18 4.90 -20.97
C ASP A 249 -4.04 5.40 -21.88
N PRO A 250 -4.29 5.62 -23.18
CA PRO A 250 -3.23 6.00 -24.14
C PRO A 250 -2.67 7.41 -23.89
N SER A 251 -3.35 8.22 -23.08
CA SER A 251 -2.97 9.61 -22.80
C SER A 251 -1.92 9.75 -21.70
N LEU A 252 -1.53 8.65 -21.03
CA LEU A 252 -0.61 8.70 -19.90
C LEU A 252 0.77 9.29 -20.30
N PRO A 253 1.27 10.27 -19.52
CA PRO A 253 2.61 10.77 -19.69
C PRO A 253 3.67 9.73 -19.27
N PRO A 254 4.90 9.82 -19.81
CA PRO A 254 5.97 8.92 -19.43
C PRO A 254 6.35 9.04 -17.96
N VAL A 255 6.82 7.95 -17.36
CA VAL A 255 7.43 7.91 -16.03
C VAL A 255 8.93 8.18 -16.12
N TYR A 256 9.54 8.69 -15.03
CA TYR A 256 10.99 8.85 -14.93
C TYR A 256 11.56 7.68 -14.12
N ALA A 257 12.00 6.64 -14.82
CA ALA A 257 12.33 5.37 -14.21
C ALA A 257 13.47 4.64 -14.92
N ASN A 258 13.98 3.58 -14.30
CA ASN A 258 14.81 2.58 -14.95
C ASN A 258 13.90 1.53 -15.60
N ARG A 259 14.00 1.40 -16.93
CA ARG A 259 13.15 0.52 -17.72
C ARG A 259 13.27 -0.95 -17.32
N ASP A 260 14.48 -1.43 -17.11
CA ASP A 260 14.73 -2.85 -16.81
C ASP A 260 14.20 -3.23 -15.42
N GLN A 261 14.33 -2.34 -14.45
CA GLN A 261 13.73 -2.55 -13.12
C GLN A 261 12.21 -2.55 -13.17
N LEU A 262 11.57 -1.68 -13.96
CA LEU A 262 10.12 -1.74 -14.14
C LEU A 262 9.69 -3.05 -14.80
N ILE A 263 10.38 -3.51 -15.83
CA ILE A 263 10.13 -4.83 -16.43
C ILE A 263 10.23 -5.92 -15.37
N GLN A 264 11.27 -5.91 -14.53
CA GLN A 264 11.45 -6.88 -13.47
C GLN A 264 10.32 -6.85 -12.43
N ALA A 265 9.88 -5.65 -12.03
CA ALA A 265 8.76 -5.51 -11.09
C ALA A 265 7.46 -6.08 -11.67
N PHE A 266 7.11 -5.70 -12.91
CA PHE A 266 5.89 -6.20 -13.55
C PHE A 266 5.95 -7.69 -13.90
N LEU A 267 7.12 -8.22 -14.29
CA LEU A 267 7.29 -9.67 -14.48
C LEU A 267 7.06 -10.44 -13.17
N ASN A 268 7.51 -9.93 -12.03
CA ASN A 268 7.25 -10.56 -10.73
C ASN A 268 5.74 -10.55 -10.40
N LEU A 269 5.03 -9.44 -10.67
CA LEU A 269 3.59 -9.36 -10.44
C LEU A 269 2.82 -10.32 -11.37
N VAL A 270 3.10 -10.28 -12.67
CA VAL A 270 2.43 -11.14 -13.65
C VAL A 270 2.74 -12.62 -13.41
N LYS A 271 3.97 -12.96 -12.98
CA LYS A 271 4.33 -14.32 -12.60
C LYS A 271 3.54 -14.78 -11.37
N ASN A 272 3.43 -13.93 -10.35
CA ASN A 272 2.62 -14.25 -9.17
C ASN A 272 1.14 -14.44 -9.52
N ALA A 273 0.59 -13.60 -10.39
CA ALA A 273 -0.77 -13.72 -10.92
C ALA A 273 -0.97 -15.04 -11.68
N ALA A 274 -0.05 -15.39 -12.58
CA ALA A 274 -0.12 -16.65 -13.34
C ALA A 274 -0.03 -17.87 -12.43
N GLU A 275 0.85 -17.86 -11.45
CA GLU A 275 0.97 -18.94 -10.46
C GLU A 275 -0.27 -19.05 -9.55
N ALA A 276 -0.94 -17.92 -9.23
CA ALA A 276 -2.17 -17.92 -8.45
C ALA A 276 -3.36 -18.46 -9.25
N VAL A 277 -3.46 -18.11 -10.52
CA VAL A 277 -4.49 -18.65 -11.45
C VAL A 277 -4.28 -20.13 -11.67
N GLY A 278 -3.03 -20.57 -11.87
CA GLY A 278 -2.66 -21.96 -12.16
C GLY A 278 -2.83 -22.35 -13.64
N ASP A 279 -2.07 -23.35 -14.05
CA ASP A 279 -2.03 -23.81 -15.46
C ASP A 279 -3.29 -24.54 -15.91
N ASP A 280 -4.08 -25.07 -14.97
CA ASP A 280 -5.28 -25.85 -15.24
C ASP A 280 -6.59 -25.02 -15.22
N ALA A 281 -6.50 -23.71 -14.95
CA ALA A 281 -7.67 -22.84 -14.92
C ALA A 281 -8.26 -22.66 -16.34
N VAL A 282 -9.52 -23.06 -16.53
CA VAL A 282 -10.23 -22.94 -17.81
C VAL A 282 -10.51 -21.49 -18.19
N ASP A 283 -10.74 -20.64 -17.20
CA ASP A 283 -11.10 -19.23 -17.31
C ASP A 283 -10.03 -18.28 -16.77
N GLY A 284 -8.77 -18.75 -16.74
CA GLY A 284 -7.65 -17.96 -16.22
C GLY A 284 -7.46 -16.64 -16.96
N GLU A 285 -7.47 -15.53 -16.22
CA GLU A 285 -7.37 -14.18 -16.76
C GLU A 285 -6.42 -13.31 -15.96
N ILE A 286 -5.58 -12.55 -16.66
CA ILE A 286 -4.76 -11.47 -16.11
C ILE A 286 -5.09 -10.19 -16.87
N GLU A 287 -5.57 -9.18 -16.15
CA GLU A 287 -5.81 -7.84 -16.69
C GLU A 287 -4.64 -6.91 -16.34
N LEU A 288 -4.16 -6.21 -17.37
CA LEU A 288 -3.20 -5.12 -17.24
C LEU A 288 -3.92 -3.81 -17.54
N SER A 289 -3.97 -2.91 -16.57
CA SER A 289 -4.64 -1.63 -16.77
C SER A 289 -3.77 -0.44 -16.36
N THR A 290 -4.03 0.70 -16.99
CA THR A 290 -3.36 1.96 -16.71
C THR A 290 -4.39 3.08 -16.63
N ALA A 291 -4.22 4.03 -15.69
CA ALA A 291 -5.13 5.15 -15.53
C ALA A 291 -4.41 6.40 -14.99
N PHE A 292 -4.99 7.57 -15.27
CA PHE A 292 -4.59 8.82 -14.65
C PHE A 292 -5.53 9.13 -13.48
N ARG A 293 -4.97 9.21 -12.24
CA ARG A 293 -5.71 9.50 -11.00
C ARG A 293 -5.26 10.82 -10.40
N PRO A 294 -5.88 11.94 -10.74
CA PRO A 294 -5.57 13.23 -10.14
C PRO A 294 -5.88 13.21 -8.63
N GLY A 295 -5.09 13.95 -7.85
CA GLY A 295 -5.35 14.12 -6.41
C GLY A 295 -4.62 13.13 -5.49
N VAL A 296 -4.04 12.06 -6.00
CA VAL A 296 -3.20 11.16 -5.18
C VAL A 296 -1.84 11.81 -4.93
N SER A 297 -1.48 11.99 -3.67
CA SER A 297 -0.18 12.56 -3.30
C SER A 297 0.41 11.88 -2.06
N LEU A 298 1.74 11.76 -2.06
CA LEU A 298 2.53 11.22 -0.96
C LEU A 298 3.24 12.35 -0.23
N ARG A 299 3.07 12.44 1.08
CA ARG A 299 3.90 13.31 1.94
C ARG A 299 4.97 12.45 2.61
N ALA A 300 6.19 12.50 2.09
CA ALA A 300 7.30 11.84 2.77
C ALA A 300 7.67 12.61 4.05
N MET A 301 8.04 11.88 5.12
CA MET A 301 8.53 12.49 6.37
C MET A 301 9.73 13.41 6.05
N GLY A 302 9.63 14.69 6.43
CA GLY A 302 10.68 15.69 6.18
C GLY A 302 10.62 16.39 4.82
N ALA A 303 9.71 16.02 3.91
CA ALA A 303 9.54 16.72 2.65
C ALA A 303 8.72 18.01 2.82
N ARG A 304 9.19 19.11 2.22
CA ARG A 304 8.53 20.43 2.27
C ARG A 304 7.20 20.47 1.49
N SER A 305 6.98 19.57 0.55
CA SER A 305 5.75 19.49 -0.26
C SER A 305 5.38 18.05 -0.59
N PRO A 306 4.07 17.72 -0.72
CA PRO A 306 3.63 16.40 -1.15
C PRO A 306 4.04 16.14 -2.60
N VAL A 307 4.39 14.89 -2.90
CA VAL A 307 4.68 14.42 -4.26
C VAL A 307 3.42 13.80 -4.85
N GLY A 308 2.93 14.34 -5.95
CA GLY A 308 1.78 13.75 -6.66
C GLY A 308 2.13 12.42 -7.30
N LEU A 309 1.26 11.43 -7.15
CA LEU A 309 1.36 10.08 -7.73
C LEU A 309 0.16 9.80 -8.66
N PRO A 310 0.00 10.55 -9.76
CA PRO A 310 -1.20 10.46 -10.57
C PRO A 310 -1.23 9.27 -11.52
N LEU A 311 -0.13 8.55 -11.70
CA LEU A 311 -0.05 7.43 -12.64
C LEU A 311 -0.36 6.12 -11.91
N GLU A 312 -1.44 5.47 -12.29
CA GLU A 312 -1.88 4.19 -11.76
C GLU A 312 -1.63 3.09 -12.78
N PHE A 313 -1.03 1.98 -12.34
CA PHE A 313 -0.83 0.75 -13.11
C PHE A 313 -1.30 -0.42 -12.28
N CYS A 314 -2.15 -1.26 -12.86
CA CYS A 314 -2.68 -2.41 -12.16
C CYS A 314 -2.35 -3.72 -12.89
N VAL A 315 -2.06 -4.75 -12.09
CA VAL A 315 -2.04 -6.14 -12.51
C VAL A 315 -3.11 -6.84 -11.70
N ARG A 316 -4.14 -7.35 -12.36
CA ARG A 316 -5.27 -8.04 -11.72
C ARG A 316 -5.36 -9.46 -12.23
N ASP A 317 -5.63 -10.40 -11.34
CA ASP A 317 -5.88 -11.80 -11.66
C ASP A 317 -7.21 -12.28 -11.06
N ASN A 318 -7.73 -13.36 -11.62
CA ASN A 318 -8.92 -14.05 -11.13
C ASN A 318 -8.60 -15.32 -10.33
N GLY A 319 -7.43 -15.40 -9.73
CA GLY A 319 -7.00 -16.47 -8.84
C GLY A 319 -7.78 -16.53 -7.52
N PRO A 320 -7.42 -17.46 -6.62
CA PRO A 320 -8.14 -17.71 -5.36
C PRO A 320 -8.08 -16.56 -4.35
N GLY A 321 -7.18 -15.61 -4.56
CA GLY A 321 -6.93 -14.51 -3.61
C GLY A 321 -5.75 -14.76 -2.69
N VAL A 322 -5.47 -13.78 -1.85
CA VAL A 322 -4.42 -13.80 -0.83
C VAL A 322 -5.07 -14.08 0.54
N PRO A 323 -4.59 -15.06 1.31
CA PRO A 323 -5.08 -15.30 2.66
C PRO A 323 -4.92 -14.09 3.57
N ASP A 324 -5.91 -13.86 4.45
CA ASP A 324 -5.96 -12.66 5.30
C ASP A 324 -4.81 -12.57 6.30
N ASP A 325 -4.31 -13.71 6.78
CA ASP A 325 -3.20 -13.82 7.73
C ASP A 325 -1.88 -13.29 7.19
N ILE A 326 -1.66 -13.40 5.85
CA ILE A 326 -0.44 -12.90 5.20
C ILE A 326 -0.61 -11.56 4.50
N ALA A 327 -1.86 -11.10 4.28
CA ALA A 327 -2.14 -9.89 3.52
C ALA A 327 -1.44 -8.64 4.08
N ALA A 328 -1.27 -8.56 5.41
CA ALA A 328 -0.57 -7.46 6.07
C ALA A 328 0.94 -7.47 5.84
N HIS A 329 1.53 -8.66 5.58
CA HIS A 329 2.97 -8.91 5.45
C HIS A 329 3.39 -9.30 4.03
N LEU A 330 2.49 -9.14 3.06
CA LEU A 330 2.66 -9.62 1.69
C LEU A 330 3.93 -9.09 0.99
N PHE A 331 4.36 -7.88 1.36
CA PHE A 331 5.57 -7.24 0.83
C PHE A 331 6.80 -7.40 1.72
N ASP A 332 6.69 -8.13 2.84
CA ASP A 332 7.83 -8.42 3.69
C ASP A 332 8.73 -9.48 3.04
N PRO A 333 10.06 -9.36 3.16
CA PRO A 333 10.97 -10.38 2.67
C PRO A 333 10.69 -11.74 3.33
N PHE A 334 10.80 -12.81 2.54
CA PHE A 334 10.64 -14.21 2.96
C PHE A 334 9.20 -14.65 3.30
N VAL A 335 8.21 -13.78 3.17
CA VAL A 335 6.79 -14.14 3.33
C VAL A 335 6.30 -14.82 2.07
N THR A 336 5.83 -16.07 2.19
CA THR A 336 5.31 -16.87 1.06
C THR A 336 4.38 -17.97 1.56
N THR A 337 3.32 -18.24 0.81
CA THR A 337 2.44 -19.42 1.00
C THR A 337 2.87 -20.60 0.12
N LYS A 338 3.82 -20.38 -0.79
CA LYS A 338 4.24 -21.39 -1.78
C LYS A 338 5.40 -22.22 -1.23
N SER A 339 5.31 -23.54 -1.31
CA SER A 339 6.35 -24.47 -0.85
C SER A 339 7.72 -24.27 -1.56
N SER A 340 7.70 -23.84 -2.83
CA SER A 340 8.91 -23.54 -3.62
C SER A 340 9.20 -22.03 -3.72
N GLY A 341 8.38 -21.18 -3.07
CA GLY A 341 8.51 -19.73 -3.11
C GLY A 341 9.64 -19.22 -2.22
N THR A 342 10.39 -18.23 -2.69
CA THR A 342 11.46 -17.59 -1.90
C THR A 342 10.94 -16.46 -1.01
N GLY A 343 9.68 -15.98 -1.22
CA GLY A 343 9.13 -14.83 -0.53
C GLY A 343 9.80 -13.48 -0.85
N LEU A 344 10.67 -13.44 -1.88
CA LEU A 344 11.43 -12.24 -2.24
C LEU A 344 10.81 -11.44 -3.39
N GLY A 345 9.90 -12.03 -4.17
CA GLY A 345 9.37 -11.41 -5.39
C GLY A 345 8.61 -10.12 -5.14
N LEU A 346 7.65 -10.14 -4.21
CA LEU A 346 6.84 -8.96 -3.89
C LEU A 346 7.61 -7.91 -3.08
N ALA A 347 8.50 -8.33 -2.21
CA ALA A 347 9.42 -7.42 -1.52
C ALA A 347 10.31 -6.66 -2.52
N LEU A 348 10.80 -7.33 -3.58
CA LEU A 348 11.55 -6.70 -4.66
C LEU A 348 10.68 -5.70 -5.46
N VAL A 349 9.42 -6.04 -5.75
CA VAL A 349 8.48 -5.10 -6.38
C VAL A 349 8.36 -3.85 -5.53
N ALA A 350 8.09 -4.00 -4.23
CA ALA A 350 7.97 -2.86 -3.31
C ALA A 350 9.24 -2.00 -3.29
N LYS A 351 10.43 -2.64 -3.25
CA LYS A 351 11.71 -1.93 -3.31
C LYS A 351 11.86 -1.14 -4.60
N ILE A 352 11.68 -1.79 -5.75
CA ILE A 352 11.83 -1.12 -7.06
C ILE A 352 10.89 0.07 -7.15
N ILE A 353 9.62 -0.10 -6.86
CA ILE A 353 8.63 0.97 -6.96
C ILE A 353 8.94 2.11 -5.98
N ASN A 354 9.32 1.80 -4.74
CA ASN A 354 9.75 2.80 -3.75
C ASN A 354 11.01 3.55 -4.19
N ASP A 355 11.99 2.86 -4.76
CA ASP A 355 13.21 3.49 -5.27
C ASP A 355 12.89 4.47 -6.42
N HIS A 356 11.77 4.31 -7.11
CA HIS A 356 11.26 5.23 -8.13
C HIS A 356 10.30 6.30 -7.57
N GLY A 357 10.10 6.34 -6.26
CA GLY A 357 9.23 7.32 -5.59
C GLY A 357 7.74 6.99 -5.71
N GLY A 358 7.40 5.77 -6.10
CA GLY A 358 6.04 5.25 -6.19
C GLY A 358 5.64 4.44 -4.96
N ILE A 359 4.45 3.85 -5.03
CA ILE A 359 3.86 2.97 -4.03
C ILE A 359 3.26 1.76 -4.73
N VAL A 360 3.26 0.61 -4.07
CA VAL A 360 2.53 -0.59 -4.49
C VAL A 360 1.56 -1.01 -3.42
N GLU A 361 0.35 -1.39 -3.82
CA GLU A 361 -0.72 -1.86 -2.96
C GLU A 361 -1.25 -3.19 -3.47
N CYS A 362 -1.83 -3.99 -2.58
CA CYS A 362 -2.56 -5.20 -2.92
C CYS A 362 -3.97 -5.13 -2.34
N GLU A 363 -4.94 -5.38 -3.18
CA GLU A 363 -6.33 -5.59 -2.82
C GLU A 363 -6.72 -6.98 -3.29
N SER A 364 -7.17 -7.83 -2.39
CA SER A 364 -7.46 -9.22 -2.72
C SER A 364 -8.82 -9.65 -2.20
N LEU A 365 -9.61 -10.19 -3.10
CA LEU A 365 -10.88 -10.87 -2.89
C LEU A 365 -10.81 -12.22 -3.59
N PRO A 366 -11.63 -13.19 -3.23
CA PRO A 366 -11.76 -14.42 -3.99
C PRO A 366 -12.04 -14.12 -5.46
N ARG A 367 -11.26 -14.70 -6.37
CA ARG A 367 -11.32 -14.49 -7.83
C ARG A 367 -10.99 -13.05 -8.30
N ARG A 368 -10.37 -12.24 -7.46
CA ARG A 368 -9.99 -10.87 -7.81
C ARG A 368 -8.85 -10.37 -6.94
N THR A 369 -7.61 -10.63 -7.34
CA THR A 369 -6.43 -10.00 -6.72
C THR A 369 -5.93 -8.88 -7.62
N THR A 370 -5.76 -7.69 -7.07
CA THR A 370 -5.28 -6.51 -7.80
C THR A 370 -4.05 -5.95 -7.12
N PHE A 371 -2.93 -5.96 -7.80
CA PHE A 371 -1.75 -5.19 -7.42
C PHE A 371 -1.80 -3.84 -8.12
N ARG A 372 -1.87 -2.76 -7.34
CA ARG A 372 -1.93 -1.37 -7.82
C ARG A 372 -0.61 -0.68 -7.55
N ILE A 373 -0.02 -0.10 -8.57
CA ILE A 373 1.20 0.70 -8.49
C ILE A 373 0.82 2.15 -8.78
N LEU A 374 1.25 3.06 -7.90
CA LEU A 374 1.08 4.50 -8.08
C LEU A 374 2.46 5.14 -8.24
N MET A 375 2.65 5.91 -9.31
CA MET A 375 3.93 6.53 -9.62
C MET A 375 3.84 8.03 -9.92
N PRO A 376 4.92 8.79 -9.63
CA PRO A 376 5.01 10.18 -10.04
C PRO A 376 5.17 10.27 -11.56
N MET A 377 4.53 11.27 -12.16
CA MET A 377 4.76 11.57 -13.56
C MET A 377 6.11 12.28 -13.75
N TYR A 378 6.73 12.08 -14.91
CA TYR A 378 7.89 12.88 -15.32
C TYR A 378 7.50 14.36 -15.42
N ARG A 379 8.12 15.19 -14.59
CA ARG A 379 8.09 16.66 -14.76
C ARG A 379 9.45 17.08 -15.29
N ALA A 380 9.50 17.61 -16.51
CA ALA A 380 10.69 18.33 -16.95
C ALA A 380 10.98 19.42 -15.91
N LYS A 381 12.19 19.43 -15.32
CA LYS A 381 12.61 20.59 -14.54
C LYS A 381 12.38 21.81 -15.44
N ALA A 382 11.51 22.71 -15.02
CA ALA A 382 11.47 24.03 -15.64
C ALA A 382 12.90 24.54 -15.60
N LEU A 383 13.51 24.68 -16.78
CA LEU A 383 14.78 25.37 -16.94
C LEU A 383 14.58 26.71 -16.24
N GLY A 384 15.29 26.93 -15.14
CA GLY A 384 15.20 28.14 -14.37
C GLY A 384 15.29 29.32 -15.31
N LYS A 385 14.30 30.22 -15.28
CA LYS A 385 14.48 31.54 -15.85
C LYS A 385 15.77 32.08 -15.26
N PRO A 386 16.72 32.59 -16.10
CA PRO A 386 17.87 33.32 -15.56
C PRO A 386 17.33 34.47 -14.73
N ALA A 387 17.91 34.67 -13.55
CA ALA A 387 17.58 35.79 -12.69
C ALA A 387 17.68 37.10 -13.51
N PRO A 388 16.69 37.98 -13.45
CA PRO A 388 16.80 39.27 -14.11
C PRO A 388 17.82 40.13 -13.32
N GLY A 389 19.01 40.35 -13.86
CA GLY A 389 19.95 41.29 -13.24
C GLY A 389 21.42 41.00 -13.40
N GLU A 390 21.92 40.79 -14.64
CA GLU A 390 23.34 41.05 -14.97
C GLU A 390 23.46 41.58 -16.42
N GLU A 391 22.77 42.68 -16.70
CA GLU A 391 23.12 43.58 -17.81
C GLU A 391 23.56 44.89 -17.15
N GLY A 392 24.84 45.18 -17.23
CA GLY A 392 25.35 46.51 -17.00
C GLY A 392 26.52 46.63 -16.04
N ARG A 393 27.71 46.21 -16.49
CA ARG A 393 28.99 46.87 -16.16
C ARG A 393 30.05 46.40 -17.16
N SER A 394 30.16 47.13 -18.25
CA SER A 394 31.40 47.28 -19.03
C SER A 394 32.24 48.37 -18.43
#